data_7a3c050a7683b9ff3db30f2d3572ebfd
#
_entry.id   7a3c050a7683b9ff3db30f2d3572ebfd
#
_cell.length_a   1.000
_cell.length_b   1.000
_cell.length_c   1.000
_cell.angle_alpha   90.00
_cell.angle_beta   90.00
_cell.angle_gamma   90.00
#
_symmetry.space_group_name_H-M   'P 1'
#
loop_
_entity.id
_entity.type
_entity.pdbx_description
1 polymer ?
#
loop_
_entity_poly.entity_id
_entity_poly.type
_entity_poly.pdbx_seq_one_letter_code
_entity_poly.pdbx_strand_id
1 'polypeptide(L)'
;MEGMAQYPDKYFELAIVDPPYGLGQKIYSGGTKGCKFHTLFGENKWDDNIPPNEYFLELFRISKNQIIWGGNYFPLMPTRCIIIWDKLKGDNNFSMFELAWTYFDKPAKIYKKNSSDNDKIHPTQKPIKLYSWLINKYATPGDKILDTHLGSGSSRIAAYDLGFDFTGYELDKDYFDAQNKRFNDFTMQQKLF
;
A
#
# COMPACT_ATOMS: atom_id res chain seq x y z
N MET A 1 9.59 6.31 11.31
CA MET A 1 9.90 7.70 11.70
C MET A 1 11.33 8.08 11.30
N GLU A 2 12.36 7.37 11.76
CA GLU A 2 13.78 7.70 11.45
C GLU A 2 14.07 7.83 9.95
N GLY A 3 13.57 6.92 9.13
CA GLY A 3 13.75 6.98 7.68
C GLY A 3 13.12 8.23 7.03
N MET A 4 12.00 8.70 7.55
CA MET A 4 11.35 9.92 7.03
C MET A 4 12.05 11.20 7.47
N ALA A 5 12.60 11.24 8.68
CA ALA A 5 13.22 12.43 9.26
C ALA A 5 14.46 12.94 8.48
N GLN A 6 15.07 12.10 7.64
CA GLN A 6 16.23 12.49 6.82
C GLN A 6 15.86 13.33 5.58
N TYR A 7 14.58 13.41 5.21
CA TYR A 7 14.16 14.15 4.03
C TYR A 7 13.74 15.58 4.36
N PRO A 8 14.04 16.55 3.49
CA PRO A 8 13.51 17.90 3.62
C PRO A 8 12.01 17.94 3.35
N ASP A 9 11.38 19.07 3.68
CA ASP A 9 9.96 19.30 3.43
C ASP A 9 9.63 19.15 1.95
N LYS A 10 8.50 18.47 1.67
CA LYS A 10 7.98 18.29 0.31
C LYS A 10 8.95 17.66 -0.71
N TYR A 11 9.86 16.81 -0.20
CA TYR A 11 10.85 16.11 -1.03
C TYR A 11 10.21 15.14 -2.03
N PHE A 12 9.14 14.45 -1.63
CA PHE A 12 8.39 13.53 -2.49
C PHE A 12 7.17 14.23 -3.10
N GLU A 13 6.93 14.04 -4.38
CA GLU A 13 5.74 14.55 -5.04
C GLU A 13 4.50 13.78 -4.62
N LEU A 14 4.64 12.46 -4.44
CA LEU A 14 3.52 11.57 -4.09
C LEU A 14 3.97 10.50 -3.08
N ALA A 15 3.23 10.40 -1.98
CA ALA A 15 3.28 9.24 -1.09
C ALA A 15 2.06 8.34 -1.32
N ILE A 16 2.28 7.03 -1.52
CA ILE A 16 1.22 6.01 -1.60
C ILE A 16 1.52 4.98 -0.52
N VAL A 17 0.77 5.02 0.57
CA VAL A 17 1.08 4.25 1.78
C VAL A 17 -0.10 3.40 2.23
N ASP A 18 0.20 2.25 2.83
CA ASP A 18 -0.76 1.30 3.39
C ASP A 18 -0.40 0.94 4.84
N PRO A 19 -0.54 1.91 5.77
CA PRO A 19 -0.16 1.69 7.16
C PRO A 19 -1.12 0.72 7.86
N PRO A 20 -0.71 0.08 8.98
CA PRO A 20 -1.57 -0.82 9.74
C PRO A 20 -2.83 -0.12 10.23
N TYR A 21 -3.97 -0.83 10.20
CA TYR A 21 -5.29 -0.28 10.52
C TYR A 21 -5.68 -0.50 12.00
N GLY A 22 -4.87 -1.20 12.78
CA GLY A 22 -5.18 -1.52 14.17
C GLY A 22 -6.28 -2.58 14.32
N LEU A 23 -6.50 -3.40 13.32
CA LEU A 23 -7.54 -4.43 13.32
C LEU A 23 -7.07 -5.74 13.99
N GLY A 24 -5.75 -5.92 14.16
CA GLY A 24 -5.15 -7.08 14.78
C GLY A 24 -5.64 -8.38 14.18
N GLN A 25 -5.97 -9.36 15.02
CA GLN A 25 -6.47 -10.66 14.57
C GLN A 25 -7.84 -10.62 13.88
N LYS A 26 -8.57 -9.51 13.91
CA LYS A 26 -9.86 -9.38 13.20
C LYS A 26 -9.70 -9.48 11.69
N ILE A 27 -8.54 -9.16 11.14
CA ILE A 27 -8.23 -9.36 9.70
C ILE A 27 -8.39 -10.84 9.32
N TYR A 28 -8.12 -11.75 10.25
CA TYR A 28 -8.14 -13.20 10.03
C TYR A 28 -9.48 -13.85 10.39
N SER A 29 -10.38 -13.14 11.08
CA SER A 29 -11.62 -13.71 11.61
C SER A 29 -12.69 -14.02 10.54
N GLY A 30 -12.51 -13.58 9.31
CA GLY A 30 -13.37 -13.91 8.18
C GLY A 30 -13.11 -15.28 7.54
N GLY A 31 -12.06 -16.00 7.94
CA GLY A 31 -11.71 -17.32 7.42
C GLY A 31 -12.12 -18.44 8.38
N THR A 32 -12.60 -19.58 7.86
CA THR A 32 -12.77 -20.80 8.64
C THR A 32 -11.44 -21.25 9.25
N LYS A 33 -11.44 -21.71 10.51
CA LYS A 33 -10.27 -22.35 11.14
C LYS A 33 -9.69 -23.41 10.19
N GLY A 34 -8.41 -23.25 9.78
CA GLY A 34 -7.75 -24.17 8.85
C GLY A 34 -7.61 -23.65 7.41
N CYS A 35 -7.98 -22.41 7.09
CA CYS A 35 -7.66 -21.87 5.77
C CYS A 35 -6.13 -21.70 5.61
N LYS A 36 -5.62 -21.93 4.39
CA LYS A 36 -4.19 -21.81 4.04
C LYS A 36 -3.54 -20.49 4.46
N PHE A 37 -4.34 -19.48 4.69
CA PHE A 37 -3.92 -18.13 5.09
C PHE A 37 -3.27 -18.11 6.49
N HIS A 38 -3.89 -18.77 7.48
CA HIS A 38 -3.34 -18.91 8.83
C HIS A 38 -2.04 -19.70 8.87
N THR A 39 -1.89 -20.66 7.96
CA THR A 39 -0.71 -21.52 7.87
C THR A 39 0.49 -20.83 7.21
N LEU A 40 0.22 -19.86 6.33
CA LEU A 40 1.27 -19.18 5.55
C LEU A 40 1.83 -17.92 6.25
N PHE A 41 1.03 -17.21 7.06
CA PHE A 41 1.41 -15.90 7.58
C PHE A 41 1.49 -15.81 9.11
N GLY A 42 1.15 -16.88 9.85
CA GLY A 42 1.28 -16.97 11.31
C GLY A 42 0.47 -15.94 12.11
N GLU A 43 0.76 -15.82 13.40
CA GLU A 43 0.24 -14.76 14.27
C GLU A 43 1.13 -13.51 14.16
N ASN A 44 0.95 -12.72 13.12
CA ASN A 44 1.69 -11.47 12.95
C ASN A 44 0.98 -10.32 13.67
N LYS A 45 1.72 -9.64 14.55
CA LYS A 45 1.23 -8.50 15.36
C LYS A 45 1.41 -7.15 14.67
N TRP A 46 1.78 -7.12 13.40
CA TRP A 46 2.07 -5.87 12.67
C TRP A 46 0.86 -4.93 12.55
N ASP A 47 -0.37 -5.44 12.66
CA ASP A 47 -1.61 -4.64 12.56
C ASP A 47 -2.29 -4.44 13.93
N ASP A 48 -1.58 -4.61 15.04
CA ASP A 48 -2.17 -4.46 16.38
C ASP A 48 -2.44 -2.98 16.74
N ASN A 49 -1.72 -2.04 16.14
CA ASN A 49 -1.85 -0.62 16.44
C ASN A 49 -1.83 0.23 15.16
N ILE A 50 -2.62 1.30 15.17
CA ILE A 50 -2.52 2.34 14.15
C ILE A 50 -1.25 3.18 14.35
N PRO A 51 -0.68 3.77 13.29
CA PRO A 51 0.43 4.72 13.45
C PRO A 51 0.04 5.91 14.31
N PRO A 52 0.97 6.45 15.11
CA PRO A 52 0.72 7.65 15.91
C PRO A 52 0.52 8.89 15.01
N ASN A 53 -0.09 9.95 15.55
CA ASN A 53 -0.36 11.17 14.80
C ASN A 53 0.90 11.79 14.20
N GLU A 54 2.04 11.67 14.88
CA GLU A 54 3.35 12.15 14.44
C GLU A 54 3.78 11.54 13.12
N TYR A 55 3.39 10.28 12.86
CA TYR A 55 3.64 9.64 11.57
C TYR A 55 2.94 10.39 10.42
N PHE A 56 1.67 10.74 10.59
CA PHE A 56 0.91 11.45 9.56
C PHE A 56 1.44 12.88 9.37
N LEU A 57 1.78 13.57 10.45
CA LEU A 57 2.41 14.89 10.37
C LEU A 57 3.71 14.86 9.59
N GLU A 58 4.56 13.87 9.86
CA GLU A 58 5.81 13.69 9.16
C GLU A 58 5.61 13.28 7.69
N LEU A 59 4.66 12.40 7.39
CA LEU A 59 4.27 12.03 6.03
C LEU A 59 3.82 13.27 5.24
N PHE A 60 2.98 14.13 5.84
CA PHE A 60 2.56 15.38 5.24
C PHE A 60 3.70 16.38 5.08
N ARG A 61 4.67 16.41 6.00
CA ARG A 61 5.84 17.28 5.91
C ARG A 61 6.68 16.93 4.69
N ILE A 62 7.03 15.66 4.50
CA ILE A 62 7.99 15.21 3.48
C ILE A 62 7.37 14.98 2.09
N SER A 63 6.05 14.94 1.96
CA SER A 63 5.38 14.71 0.68
C SER A 63 4.37 15.80 0.32
N LYS A 64 4.26 16.10 -0.98
CA LYS A 64 3.34 17.12 -1.51
C LYS A 64 1.89 16.61 -1.52
N ASN A 65 1.70 15.39 -2.01
CA ASN A 65 0.40 14.72 -2.08
C ASN A 65 0.48 13.33 -1.47
N GLN A 66 -0.64 12.86 -0.92
CA GLN A 66 -0.73 11.57 -0.27
C GLN A 66 -1.94 10.78 -0.77
N ILE A 67 -1.76 9.45 -0.87
CA ILE A 67 -2.81 8.44 -1.00
C ILE A 67 -2.59 7.48 0.16
N ILE A 68 -3.52 7.44 1.11
CA ILE A 68 -3.41 6.67 2.35
C ILE A 68 -4.51 5.62 2.38
N TRP A 69 -4.15 4.35 2.17
CA TRP A 69 -5.08 3.23 2.28
C TRP A 69 -5.57 3.11 3.72
N GLY A 70 -6.82 2.67 3.88
CA GLY A 70 -7.45 2.58 5.19
C GLY A 70 -7.73 3.94 5.84
N GLY A 71 -7.85 5.01 5.06
CA GLY A 71 -8.05 6.37 5.58
C GLY A 71 -9.27 6.56 6.48
N ASN A 72 -10.21 5.62 6.45
CA ASN A 72 -11.36 5.58 7.37
C ASN A 72 -11.01 5.10 8.79
N TYR A 73 -9.80 4.58 9.02
CA TYR A 73 -9.32 4.14 10.34
C TYR A 73 -8.48 5.21 11.06
N PHE A 74 -8.14 6.31 10.37
CA PHE A 74 -7.22 7.32 10.87
C PHE A 74 -7.89 8.69 11.04
N PRO A 75 -7.41 9.53 11.98
CA PRO A 75 -7.95 10.87 12.21
C PRO A 75 -7.48 11.86 11.13
N LEU A 76 -7.80 11.58 9.87
CA LEU A 76 -7.48 12.42 8.74
C LEU A 76 -8.57 13.48 8.50
N MET A 77 -8.18 14.63 7.96
CA MET A 77 -9.14 15.69 7.62
C MET A 77 -10.10 15.22 6.50
N PRO A 78 -11.30 15.78 6.40
CA PRO A 78 -12.20 15.51 5.30
C PRO A 78 -11.54 15.74 3.94
N THR A 79 -11.80 14.85 2.98
CA THR A 79 -11.32 14.99 1.61
C THR A 79 -12.43 14.81 0.61
N ARG A 80 -12.32 15.49 -0.54
CA ARG A 80 -13.21 15.32 -1.68
C ARG A 80 -12.83 14.12 -2.56
N CYS A 81 -11.54 13.77 -2.59
CA CYS A 81 -11.01 12.71 -3.44
C CYS A 81 -10.77 11.43 -2.64
N ILE A 82 -11.78 10.59 -2.59
CA ILE A 82 -11.67 9.22 -2.06
C ILE A 82 -11.44 8.26 -3.22
N ILE A 83 -10.55 7.29 -3.05
CA ILE A 83 -10.33 6.19 -3.97
C ILE A 83 -10.90 4.92 -3.36
N ILE A 84 -11.73 4.21 -4.11
CA ILE A 84 -12.27 2.90 -3.73
C ILE A 84 -11.65 1.86 -4.66
N TRP A 85 -11.04 0.83 -4.06
CA TRP A 85 -10.70 -0.38 -4.77
C TRP A 85 -11.80 -1.42 -4.55
N ASP A 86 -12.66 -1.58 -5.55
CA ASP A 86 -13.66 -2.64 -5.61
C ASP A 86 -12.98 -3.96 -5.98
N LYS A 87 -13.02 -4.93 -5.06
CA LYS A 87 -12.35 -6.23 -5.19
C LYS A 87 -13.13 -7.22 -6.06
N LEU A 88 -14.28 -6.81 -6.59
CA LEU A 88 -15.19 -7.68 -7.38
C LEU A 88 -15.56 -8.97 -6.63
N LYS A 89 -15.66 -8.90 -5.29
CA LYS A 89 -16.10 -10.00 -4.46
C LYS A 89 -17.61 -9.89 -4.23
N GLY A 90 -18.30 -11.03 -4.30
CA GLY A 90 -19.70 -11.11 -3.89
C GLY A 90 -19.87 -10.85 -2.40
N ASP A 91 -21.11 -10.78 -1.95
CA ASP A 91 -21.46 -10.62 -0.54
C ASP A 91 -20.95 -11.84 0.26
N ASN A 92 -19.95 -11.62 1.08
CA ASN A 92 -19.33 -12.59 1.96
C ASN A 92 -18.71 -11.88 3.18
N ASN A 93 -18.13 -12.63 4.10
CA ASN A 93 -17.57 -12.10 5.34
C ASN A 93 -16.28 -11.25 5.16
N PHE A 94 -15.79 -11.07 3.93
CA PHE A 94 -14.62 -10.25 3.63
C PHE A 94 -15.02 -8.90 3.06
N SER A 95 -14.23 -7.88 3.33
CA SER A 95 -14.45 -6.54 2.76
C SER A 95 -14.51 -6.59 1.23
N MET A 96 -15.62 -6.11 0.67
CA MET A 96 -15.86 -6.03 -0.78
C MET A 96 -14.98 -4.98 -1.45
N PHE A 97 -14.56 -3.97 -0.70
CA PHE A 97 -13.71 -2.88 -1.20
C PHE A 97 -12.72 -2.42 -0.14
N GLU A 98 -11.70 -1.70 -0.55
CA GLU A 98 -10.86 -0.89 0.32
C GLU A 98 -10.93 0.58 -0.10
N LEU A 99 -10.77 1.45 0.90
CA LEU A 99 -10.84 2.90 0.73
C LEU A 99 -9.46 3.51 0.95
N ALA A 100 -9.05 4.43 0.06
CA ALA A 100 -7.93 5.30 0.31
C ALA A 100 -8.39 6.75 0.41
N TRP A 101 -7.93 7.42 1.47
CA TRP A 101 -7.99 8.87 1.61
C TRP A 101 -6.92 9.50 0.73
N THR A 102 -7.19 10.67 0.14
CA THR A 102 -6.17 11.41 -0.60
C THR A 102 -6.18 12.89 -0.26
N TYR A 103 -5.05 13.56 -0.45
CA TYR A 103 -4.90 15.01 -0.31
C TYR A 103 -5.33 15.79 -1.57
N PHE A 104 -5.68 15.10 -2.65
CA PHE A 104 -6.04 15.73 -3.90
C PHE A 104 -7.42 16.38 -3.87
N ASP A 105 -7.54 17.60 -4.40
CA ASP A 105 -8.85 18.21 -4.71
C ASP A 105 -9.35 17.77 -6.08
N LYS A 106 -9.79 16.51 -6.16
CA LYS A 106 -10.32 15.86 -7.38
C LYS A 106 -11.58 15.07 -7.05
N PRO A 107 -12.44 14.73 -8.03
CA PRO A 107 -13.56 13.83 -7.81
C PRO A 107 -13.10 12.44 -7.38
N ALA A 108 -13.87 11.82 -6.48
CA ALA A 108 -13.68 10.43 -6.05
C ALA A 108 -13.62 9.46 -7.24
N LYS A 109 -12.89 8.34 -7.08
CA LYS A 109 -12.70 7.34 -8.13
C LYS A 109 -12.87 5.93 -7.60
N ILE A 110 -13.34 5.04 -8.47
CA ILE A 110 -13.42 3.61 -8.21
C ILE A 110 -12.49 2.90 -9.19
N TYR A 111 -11.66 2.00 -8.68
CA TYR A 111 -10.87 1.05 -9.44
C TYR A 111 -11.40 -0.36 -9.18
N LYS A 112 -11.67 -1.11 -10.24
CA LYS A 112 -12.25 -2.46 -10.15
C LYS A 112 -11.24 -3.51 -10.56
N LYS A 113 -10.85 -4.38 -9.65
CA LYS A 113 -9.97 -5.52 -9.92
C LYS A 113 -10.05 -6.54 -8.80
N ASN A 114 -10.16 -7.82 -9.16
CA ASN A 114 -10.09 -8.91 -8.19
C ASN A 114 -8.75 -8.89 -7.44
N SER A 115 -8.79 -9.19 -6.13
CA SER A 115 -7.62 -9.30 -5.24
C SER A 115 -6.86 -10.61 -5.37
N SER A 116 -7.30 -11.54 -6.24
CA SER A 116 -6.66 -12.84 -6.43
C SER A 116 -5.44 -12.71 -7.36
N ASP A 117 -4.27 -12.48 -6.78
CA ASP A 117 -2.99 -12.71 -7.44
C ASP A 117 -2.45 -14.05 -6.92
N ASN A 118 -1.88 -14.88 -7.82
CA ASN A 118 -1.40 -16.21 -7.47
C ASN A 118 -0.05 -16.22 -6.73
N ASP A 119 0.61 -15.07 -6.65
CA ASP A 119 1.95 -14.84 -6.10
C ASP A 119 1.95 -14.05 -4.78
N LYS A 120 0.95 -14.26 -3.94
CA LYS A 120 0.84 -13.53 -2.67
C LYS A 120 1.94 -13.92 -1.69
N ILE A 121 2.75 -12.92 -1.32
CA ILE A 121 3.77 -13.01 -0.28
C ILE A 121 3.40 -12.23 0.99
N HIS A 122 2.30 -11.47 0.96
CA HIS A 122 1.79 -10.68 2.09
C HIS A 122 0.26 -10.84 2.20
N PRO A 123 -0.30 -10.94 3.44
CA PRO A 123 -1.73 -11.18 3.64
C PRO A 123 -2.64 -10.12 3.01
N THR A 124 -2.25 -8.86 3.11
CA THR A 124 -3.01 -7.71 2.58
C THR A 124 -2.47 -7.21 1.25
N GLN A 125 -1.70 -8.03 0.53
CA GLN A 125 -1.10 -7.65 -0.74
C GLN A 125 -2.10 -7.05 -1.72
N LYS A 126 -1.84 -5.81 -2.12
CA LYS A 126 -2.57 -5.12 -3.17
C LYS A 126 -1.97 -5.44 -4.56
N PRO A 127 -2.79 -5.49 -5.62
CA PRO A 127 -2.31 -5.78 -6.97
C PRO A 127 -1.35 -4.73 -7.52
N ILE A 128 -0.30 -5.14 -8.24
CA ILE A 128 0.62 -4.22 -8.94
C ILE A 128 -0.17 -3.28 -9.86
N LYS A 129 -1.15 -3.79 -10.61
CA LYS A 129 -1.99 -2.99 -11.52
C LYS A 129 -2.80 -1.89 -10.82
N LEU A 130 -3.14 -2.06 -9.55
CA LEU A 130 -3.77 -1.00 -8.76
C LEU A 130 -2.79 0.16 -8.54
N TYR A 131 -1.56 -0.14 -8.14
CA TYR A 131 -0.51 0.87 -7.97
C TYR A 131 -0.13 1.53 -9.30
N SER A 132 -0.02 0.77 -10.38
CA SER A 132 0.23 1.32 -11.72
C SER A 132 -0.87 2.29 -12.13
N TRP A 133 -2.15 1.96 -11.85
CA TRP A 133 -3.26 2.85 -12.12
C TRP A 133 -3.20 4.14 -11.27
N LEU A 134 -2.84 4.03 -9.98
CA LEU A 134 -2.68 5.20 -9.10
C LEU A 134 -1.56 6.12 -9.60
N ILE A 135 -0.39 5.55 -9.88
CA ILE A 135 0.77 6.31 -10.35
C ILE A 135 0.45 7.03 -11.66
N ASN A 136 -0.07 6.32 -12.67
CA ASN A 136 -0.45 6.92 -13.95
C ASN A 136 -1.49 8.03 -13.81
N LYS A 137 -2.32 8.01 -12.78
CA LYS A 137 -3.41 8.98 -12.60
C LYS A 137 -3.02 10.18 -11.75
N TYR A 138 -2.09 10.01 -10.84
CA TYR A 138 -1.81 10.99 -9.78
C TYR A 138 -0.36 11.48 -9.75
N ALA A 139 0.56 10.81 -10.44
CA ALA A 139 1.93 11.25 -10.61
C ALA A 139 2.20 11.77 -12.03
N THR A 140 3.24 12.56 -12.16
CA THR A 140 3.77 13.10 -13.41
C THR A 140 5.17 12.55 -13.65
N PRO A 141 5.60 12.25 -14.89
CA PRO A 141 6.97 11.80 -15.14
C PRO A 141 8.02 12.70 -14.48
N GLY A 142 8.95 12.07 -13.74
CA GLY A 142 9.97 12.76 -12.94
C GLY A 142 9.60 12.94 -11.47
N ASP A 143 8.35 12.65 -11.06
CA ASP A 143 7.96 12.68 -9.65
C ASP A 143 8.68 11.57 -8.85
N LYS A 144 9.03 11.87 -7.60
CA LYS A 144 9.55 10.92 -6.62
C LYS A 144 8.40 10.36 -5.80
N ILE A 145 8.32 9.04 -5.75
CA ILE A 145 7.25 8.32 -5.07
C ILE A 145 7.77 7.69 -3.78
N LEU A 146 7.00 7.82 -2.70
CA LEU A 146 7.29 7.24 -1.39
C LEU A 146 6.25 6.18 -1.02
N ASP A 147 6.72 5.05 -0.46
CA ASP A 147 5.91 4.09 0.28
C ASP A 147 6.59 3.73 1.60
N THR A 148 5.96 4.05 2.73
CA THR A 148 6.52 3.82 4.07
C THR A 148 6.14 2.47 4.68
N HIS A 149 5.29 1.69 4.01
CA HIS A 149 4.82 0.36 4.42
C HIS A 149 4.81 -0.57 3.21
N LEU A 150 6.00 -0.91 2.75
CA LEU A 150 6.24 -1.55 1.45
C LEU A 150 5.58 -2.94 1.31
N GLY A 151 5.50 -3.70 2.41
CA GLY A 151 4.87 -5.02 2.48
C GLY A 151 5.33 -5.95 1.35
N SER A 152 4.45 -6.24 0.40
CA SER A 152 4.75 -7.11 -0.74
C SER A 152 5.59 -6.48 -1.86
N GLY A 153 5.89 -5.17 -1.80
CA GLY A 153 6.61 -4.44 -2.85
C GLY A 153 5.82 -4.18 -4.14
N SER A 154 4.50 -4.32 -4.13
CA SER A 154 3.67 -4.07 -5.32
C SER A 154 3.77 -2.63 -5.82
N SER A 155 3.87 -1.65 -4.92
CA SER A 155 4.09 -0.24 -5.23
C SER A 155 5.45 -0.01 -5.89
N ARG A 156 6.51 -0.66 -5.38
CA ARG A 156 7.87 -0.61 -5.92
C ARG A 156 7.94 -1.15 -7.34
N ILE A 157 7.32 -2.32 -7.59
CA ILE A 157 7.27 -2.93 -8.92
C ILE A 157 6.54 -2.02 -9.90
N ALA A 158 5.40 -1.45 -9.50
CA ALA A 158 4.62 -0.54 -10.34
C ALA A 158 5.40 0.74 -10.68
N ALA A 159 6.09 1.33 -9.71
CA ALA A 159 6.90 2.53 -9.92
C ALA A 159 8.09 2.26 -10.85
N TYR A 160 8.79 1.13 -10.67
CA TYR A 160 9.87 0.70 -11.54
C TYR A 160 9.41 0.48 -12.99
N ASP A 161 8.31 -0.24 -13.18
CA ASP A 161 7.73 -0.54 -14.50
C ASP A 161 7.32 0.73 -15.26
N LEU A 162 6.93 1.77 -14.54
CA LEU A 162 6.55 3.06 -15.09
C LEU A 162 7.69 4.09 -15.15
N GLY A 163 8.91 3.73 -14.71
CA GLY A 163 10.09 4.58 -14.79
C GLY A 163 10.11 5.74 -13.78
N PHE A 164 9.47 5.58 -12.62
CA PHE A 164 9.48 6.58 -11.54
C PHE A 164 10.61 6.35 -10.54
N ASP A 165 11.15 7.43 -9.98
CA ASP A 165 12.02 7.39 -8.81
C ASP A 165 11.21 6.97 -7.58
N PHE A 166 11.69 5.95 -6.85
CA PHE A 166 10.90 5.31 -5.79
C PHE A 166 11.74 5.07 -4.53
N THR A 167 11.19 5.46 -3.40
CA THR A 167 11.71 5.14 -2.08
C THR A 167 10.67 4.32 -1.31
N GLY A 168 11.09 3.17 -0.76
CA GLY A 168 10.23 2.30 0.04
C GLY A 168 10.87 1.86 1.35
N TYR A 169 10.07 1.74 2.41
CA TYR A 169 10.49 1.24 3.72
C TYR A 169 9.68 0.03 4.14
N GLU A 170 10.34 -0.95 4.73
CA GLU A 170 9.75 -2.11 5.37
C GLU A 170 10.52 -2.39 6.67
N LEU A 171 9.79 -2.52 7.78
CA LEU A 171 10.38 -2.79 9.09
C LEU A 171 10.54 -4.29 9.35
N ASP A 172 9.61 -5.09 8.86
CA ASP A 172 9.68 -6.54 9.00
C ASP A 172 10.73 -7.10 8.04
N LYS A 173 11.76 -7.74 8.61
CA LYS A 173 12.87 -8.28 7.83
C LYS A 173 12.43 -9.37 6.86
N ASP A 174 11.50 -10.21 7.24
CA ASP A 174 11.06 -11.33 6.40
C ASP A 174 10.26 -10.81 5.19
N TYR A 175 9.39 -9.80 5.42
CA TYR A 175 8.72 -9.11 4.32
C TYR A 175 9.69 -8.30 3.46
N PHE A 176 10.69 -7.66 4.07
CA PHE A 176 11.73 -6.95 3.32
C PHE A 176 12.51 -7.89 2.39
N ASP A 177 12.91 -9.06 2.87
CA ASP A 177 13.63 -10.05 2.06
C ASP A 177 12.72 -10.67 0.97
N ALA A 178 11.47 -11.00 1.31
CA ALA A 178 10.50 -11.55 0.38
C ALA A 178 10.16 -10.59 -0.77
N GLN A 179 9.94 -9.29 -0.48
CA GLN A 179 9.66 -8.30 -1.52
C GLN A 179 10.90 -8.01 -2.38
N ASN A 180 12.13 -8.06 -1.83
CA ASN A 180 13.35 -7.94 -2.63
C ASN A 180 13.48 -9.10 -3.62
N LYS A 181 13.24 -10.32 -3.16
CA LYS A 181 13.22 -11.48 -4.06
C LYS A 181 12.19 -11.30 -5.17
N ARG A 182 10.94 -10.94 -4.82
CA ARG A 182 9.86 -10.71 -5.78
C ARG A 182 10.21 -9.64 -6.81
N PHE A 183 10.80 -8.53 -6.38
CA PHE A 183 11.24 -7.46 -7.26
C PHE A 183 12.36 -7.92 -8.21
N ASN A 184 13.35 -8.67 -7.70
CA ASN A 184 14.43 -9.21 -8.54
C ASN A 184 13.89 -10.21 -9.57
N ASP A 185 13.00 -11.09 -9.18
CA ASP A 185 12.35 -12.05 -10.11
C ASP A 185 11.60 -11.31 -11.23
N PHE A 186 10.86 -10.23 -10.88
CA PHE A 186 10.16 -9.38 -11.85
C PHE A 186 11.13 -8.70 -12.82
N THR A 187 12.20 -8.08 -12.33
CA THR A 187 13.16 -7.37 -13.19
C THR A 187 13.99 -8.29 -14.07
N MET A 188 14.26 -9.54 -13.61
CA MET A 188 14.91 -10.55 -14.44
C MET A 188 14.03 -11.01 -15.60
N GLN A 189 12.73 -11.18 -15.37
CA GLN A 189 11.79 -11.55 -16.44
C GLN A 189 11.71 -10.50 -17.55
N GLN A 190 11.76 -9.20 -17.20
CA GLN A 190 11.75 -8.13 -18.19
C GLN A 190 13.02 -8.07 -19.06
N LYS A 191 14.17 -8.55 -18.55
CA LYS A 191 15.43 -8.59 -19.32
C LYS A 191 15.49 -9.69 -20.37
N LEU A 192 14.54 -10.62 -20.36
CA LEU A 192 14.49 -11.74 -21.30
C LEU A 192 13.67 -11.43 -22.57
N PHE A 193 13.07 -10.24 -22.63
CA PHE A 193 12.31 -9.71 -23.77
C PHE A 193 12.83 -8.33 -24.18
#